data_d1976341477a8d3aef218fd8c674cd89
#
_entry.id   d1976341477a8d3aef218fd8c674cd89
#
_cell.length_a   1.000
_cell.length_b   1.000
_cell.length_c   1.000
_cell.angle_alpha   90.00
_cell.angle_beta   90.00
_cell.angle_gamma   90.00
#
_symmetry.space_group_name_H-M   'P 1'
#
loop_
_entity.id
_entity.type
_entity.pdbx_description
1 polymer ?
#
loop_
_entity_poly.entity_id
_entity_poly.type
_entity_poly.pdbx_seq_one_letter_code
_entity_poly.pdbx_strand_id
1 'polypeptide(L)'
;VGRPLPADVNAEQAVLALFLRSFETACDATERVIPGAFSLLKHQWIFEAIRTCVTSTPPLVPDVNTVSSILRCIPEGDGTRLAIVGGRTYLNELATEFPVFGGLEQYLRFVLHAWYRRRLIEVSGHIAAIAYDEESTLEQSLQHAEEALLRVTQDHNLLQGARLIKEGVKAFWEKHQQYLDGTLSREKQFLPTPFG
;
A
#
# COMPACT_ATOMS: atom_id res chain seq x y z
N VAL A 1 -7.24 3.26 30.14
CA VAL A 1 -7.53 2.21 29.14
C VAL A 1 -7.28 2.83 27.77
N GLY A 2 -6.16 2.44 27.12
CA GLY A 2 -5.77 2.97 25.81
C GLY A 2 -6.81 2.57 24.75
N ARG A 3 -7.18 3.52 23.91
CA ARG A 3 -8.04 3.26 22.74
C ARG A 3 -7.27 2.39 21.75
N PRO A 4 -7.86 1.34 21.15
CA PRO A 4 -7.17 0.53 20.16
C PRO A 4 -6.79 1.38 18.94
N LEU A 5 -5.63 1.07 18.35
CA LEU A 5 -5.18 1.77 17.14
C LEU A 5 -6.14 1.50 15.97
N PRO A 6 -6.37 2.49 15.10
CA PRO A 6 -7.21 2.33 13.93
C PRO A 6 -6.72 1.20 13.00
N ALA A 7 -7.58 0.23 12.71
CA ALA A 7 -7.31 -0.90 11.84
C ALA A 7 -8.60 -1.36 11.15
N ASP A 8 -8.47 -1.86 9.92
CA ASP A 8 -9.54 -2.55 9.20
C ASP A 8 -8.98 -3.87 8.66
N VAL A 9 -9.01 -4.87 9.54
CA VAL A 9 -8.45 -6.20 9.25
C VAL A 9 -9.17 -6.87 8.08
N ASN A 10 -10.48 -6.65 7.92
CA ASN A 10 -11.24 -7.20 6.80
C ASN A 10 -10.79 -6.59 5.46
N ALA A 11 -10.55 -5.28 5.43
CA ALA A 11 -10.01 -4.62 4.24
C ALA A 11 -8.59 -5.09 3.93
N GLU A 12 -7.74 -5.31 4.95
CA GLU A 12 -6.40 -5.88 4.78
C GLU A 12 -6.45 -7.27 4.14
N GLN A 13 -7.31 -8.15 4.65
CA GLN A 13 -7.52 -9.50 4.11
C GLN A 13 -8.04 -9.45 2.67
N ALA A 14 -8.98 -8.55 2.36
CA ALA A 14 -9.49 -8.37 1.00
C ALA A 14 -8.40 -7.95 0.01
N VAL A 15 -7.51 -7.01 0.40
CA VAL A 15 -6.38 -6.59 -0.42
C VAL A 15 -5.42 -7.75 -0.68
N LEU A 16 -5.05 -8.50 0.37
CA LEU A 16 -4.16 -9.65 0.23
C LEU A 16 -4.80 -10.77 -0.62
N ALA A 17 -6.10 -11.02 -0.45
CA ALA A 17 -6.84 -11.98 -1.26
C ALA A 17 -6.82 -11.61 -2.75
N LEU A 18 -7.03 -10.33 -3.08
CA LEU A 18 -6.96 -9.84 -4.46
C LEU A 18 -5.56 -9.99 -5.07
N PHE A 19 -4.51 -9.72 -4.30
CA PHE A 19 -3.14 -9.90 -4.75
C PHE A 19 -2.77 -11.37 -5.00
N LEU A 20 -3.23 -12.28 -4.13
CA LEU A 20 -3.00 -13.71 -4.30
C LEU A 20 -3.78 -14.33 -5.48
N ARG A 21 -4.89 -13.69 -5.90
CA ARG A 21 -5.75 -14.16 -7.01
C ARG A 21 -5.37 -13.61 -8.36
N SER A 22 -4.71 -12.45 -8.41
CA SER A 22 -4.42 -11.76 -9.66
C SER A 22 -3.02 -11.14 -9.65
N PHE A 23 -2.14 -11.70 -10.50
CA PHE A 23 -0.80 -11.18 -10.71
C PHE A 23 -0.82 -9.72 -11.22
N GLU A 24 -1.71 -9.42 -12.17
CA GLU A 24 -1.87 -8.08 -12.73
C GLU A 24 -2.24 -7.07 -11.63
N THR A 25 -3.20 -7.44 -10.78
CA THR A 25 -3.61 -6.61 -9.64
C THR A 25 -2.45 -6.38 -8.66
N ALA A 26 -1.64 -7.41 -8.39
CA ALA A 26 -0.48 -7.29 -7.54
C ALA A 26 0.59 -6.37 -8.16
N CYS A 27 0.92 -6.52 -9.45
CA CYS A 27 1.86 -5.66 -10.17
C CYS A 27 1.41 -4.19 -10.14
N ASP A 28 0.12 -3.94 -10.30
CA ASP A 28 -0.44 -2.60 -10.39
C ASP A 28 -0.43 -1.84 -9.06
N ALA A 29 -0.54 -2.53 -7.95
CA ALA A 29 -0.81 -1.91 -6.67
C ALA A 29 0.29 -2.05 -5.62
N THR A 30 1.24 -2.97 -5.76
CA THR A 30 2.30 -3.17 -4.76
C THR A 30 3.21 -1.96 -4.56
N GLU A 31 3.34 -1.09 -5.55
CA GLU A 31 4.09 0.17 -5.43
C GLU A 31 3.33 1.26 -4.65
N ARG A 32 2.01 1.11 -4.52
CA ARG A 32 1.11 2.09 -3.89
C ARG A 32 0.88 1.82 -2.41
N VAL A 33 1.41 0.73 -1.90
CA VAL A 33 1.24 0.27 -0.52
C VAL A 33 2.58 -0.13 0.06
N ILE A 34 2.77 0.16 1.33
CA ILE A 34 3.96 -0.29 2.07
C ILE A 34 3.55 -1.35 3.10
N PRO A 35 4.45 -2.25 3.52
CA PRO A 35 4.14 -3.27 4.53
C PRO A 35 3.53 -2.69 5.80
N GLY A 36 4.05 -1.56 6.30
CA GLY A 36 3.54 -0.86 7.49
C GLY A 36 2.11 -0.33 7.37
N ALA A 37 1.52 -0.33 6.16
CA ALA A 37 0.11 0.02 6.00
C ALA A 37 -0.83 -1.03 6.60
N PHE A 38 -0.39 -2.29 6.68
CA PHE A 38 -1.12 -3.35 7.34
C PHE A 38 -0.93 -3.29 8.85
N SER A 39 -2.02 -3.47 9.60
CA SER A 39 -1.99 -3.40 11.07
C SER A 39 -1.43 -4.66 11.72
N LEU A 40 -1.67 -5.82 11.11
CA LEU A 40 -1.20 -7.11 11.60
C LEU A 40 0.15 -7.47 10.99
N LEU A 41 1.11 -7.83 11.84
CA LEU A 41 2.46 -8.24 11.40
C LEU A 41 2.42 -9.39 10.39
N LYS A 42 1.52 -10.36 10.58
CA LYS A 42 1.32 -11.46 9.62
C LYS A 42 0.89 -10.96 8.23
N HIS A 43 0.07 -9.93 8.14
CA HIS A 43 -0.36 -9.32 6.87
C HIS A 43 0.78 -8.53 6.23
N GLN A 44 1.61 -7.85 7.03
CA GLN A 44 2.82 -7.18 6.54
C GLN A 44 3.76 -8.18 5.86
N TRP A 45 4.02 -9.33 6.50
CA TRP A 45 4.89 -10.37 5.94
C TRP A 45 4.32 -11.03 4.68
N ILE A 46 3.01 -11.29 4.63
CA ILE A 46 2.36 -11.80 3.42
C ILE A 46 2.54 -10.78 2.28
N PHE A 47 2.29 -9.50 2.56
CA PHE A 47 2.46 -8.46 1.57
C PHE A 47 3.92 -8.31 1.11
N GLU A 48 4.90 -8.38 2.01
CA GLU A 48 6.33 -8.39 1.67
C GLU A 48 6.68 -9.55 0.73
N ALA A 49 6.17 -10.75 1.00
CA ALA A 49 6.37 -11.91 0.14
C ALA A 49 5.73 -11.73 -1.25
N ILE A 50 4.51 -11.18 -1.32
CA ILE A 50 3.84 -10.83 -2.58
C ILE A 50 4.66 -9.81 -3.36
N ARG A 51 5.13 -8.75 -2.70
CA ARG A 51 5.97 -7.72 -3.33
C ARG A 51 7.27 -8.31 -3.86
N THR A 52 7.91 -9.20 -3.10
CA THR A 52 9.11 -9.92 -3.54
C THR A 52 8.86 -10.73 -4.80
N CYS A 53 7.71 -11.40 -4.94
CA CYS A 53 7.33 -12.11 -6.16
C CYS A 53 7.27 -11.14 -7.36
N VAL A 54 6.54 -10.05 -7.20
CA VAL A 54 6.30 -9.09 -8.29
C VAL A 54 7.58 -8.37 -8.74
N THR A 55 8.47 -8.06 -7.78
CA THR A 55 9.72 -7.32 -8.04
C THR A 55 10.91 -8.21 -8.39
N SER A 56 10.76 -9.53 -8.35
CA SER A 56 11.82 -10.47 -8.73
C SER A 56 12.14 -10.40 -10.24
N THR A 57 13.32 -10.86 -10.61
CA THR A 57 13.73 -10.92 -12.02
C THR A 57 14.13 -12.35 -12.37
N PRO A 58 13.34 -13.09 -13.18
CA PRO A 58 12.03 -12.71 -13.73
C PRO A 58 10.93 -12.63 -12.66
N PRO A 59 9.85 -11.86 -12.91
CA PRO A 59 8.73 -11.76 -11.98
C PRO A 59 8.04 -13.11 -11.74
N LEU A 60 7.66 -13.37 -10.48
CA LEU A 60 6.96 -14.58 -10.06
C LEU A 60 5.49 -14.28 -9.80
N VAL A 61 4.64 -15.25 -10.10
CA VAL A 61 3.22 -15.14 -9.74
C VAL A 61 3.08 -15.30 -8.22
N PRO A 62 2.44 -14.35 -7.51
CA PRO A 62 2.28 -14.40 -6.06
C PRO A 62 1.13 -15.33 -5.64
N ASP A 63 1.19 -16.60 -6.07
CA ASP A 63 0.23 -17.60 -5.64
C ASP A 63 0.56 -18.15 -4.24
N VAL A 64 -0.35 -18.95 -3.69
CA VAL A 64 -0.19 -19.55 -2.35
C VAL A 64 1.09 -20.38 -2.24
N ASN A 65 1.51 -21.08 -3.30
CA ASN A 65 2.70 -21.91 -3.28
C ASN A 65 3.97 -21.07 -3.20
N THR A 66 4.07 -20.06 -4.08
CA THR A 66 5.22 -19.17 -4.17
C THR A 66 5.38 -18.34 -2.89
N VAL A 67 4.29 -17.74 -2.41
CA VAL A 67 4.29 -16.94 -1.17
C VAL A 67 4.62 -17.82 0.05
N SER A 68 4.06 -19.05 0.13
CA SER A 68 4.41 -20.01 1.21
C SER A 68 5.89 -20.36 1.20
N SER A 69 6.47 -20.55 0.02
CA SER A 69 7.89 -20.88 -0.13
C SER A 69 8.79 -19.76 0.35
N ILE A 70 8.48 -18.51 -0.01
CA ILE A 70 9.22 -17.32 0.46
C ILE A 70 9.12 -17.20 1.98
N LEU A 71 7.91 -17.28 2.55
CA LEU A 71 7.70 -17.15 3.99
C LEU A 71 8.36 -18.27 4.80
N ARG A 72 8.49 -19.46 4.21
CA ARG A 72 9.19 -20.60 4.84
C ARG A 72 10.68 -20.39 4.93
N CYS A 73 11.29 -19.70 3.96
CA CYS A 73 12.73 -19.45 3.92
C CYS A 73 13.18 -18.37 4.92
N ILE A 74 12.25 -17.62 5.51
CA ILE A 74 12.57 -16.53 6.45
C ILE A 74 12.37 -17.05 7.88
N PRO A 75 13.46 -17.21 8.67
CA PRO A 75 13.36 -17.59 10.07
C PRO A 75 12.77 -16.45 10.89
N GLU A 76 11.97 -16.79 11.89
CA GLU A 76 11.40 -15.82 12.84
C GLU A 76 11.26 -16.48 14.21
N GLY A 77 12.03 -16.04 15.20
CA GLY A 77 12.13 -16.70 16.50
C GLY A 77 12.56 -18.16 16.36
N ASP A 78 11.84 -19.08 17.02
CA ASP A 78 12.10 -20.52 16.97
C ASP A 78 11.45 -21.24 15.74
N GLY A 79 10.93 -20.46 14.78
CA GLY A 79 10.21 -21.02 13.63
C GLY A 79 10.47 -20.28 12.33
N THR A 80 9.46 -20.27 11.48
CA THR A 80 9.47 -19.53 10.22
C THR A 80 8.31 -18.55 10.16
N ARG A 81 8.43 -17.50 9.35
CA ARG A 81 7.31 -16.56 9.14
C ARG A 81 6.06 -17.29 8.66
N LEU A 82 6.19 -18.34 7.85
CA LEU A 82 5.05 -19.14 7.41
C LEU A 82 4.27 -19.74 8.58
N ALA A 83 4.95 -20.29 9.60
CA ALA A 83 4.29 -20.87 10.76
C ALA A 83 3.50 -19.82 11.56
N ILE A 84 4.08 -18.63 11.76
CA ILE A 84 3.47 -17.55 12.54
C ILE A 84 2.28 -16.91 11.79
N VAL A 85 2.35 -16.85 10.45
CA VAL A 85 1.24 -16.36 9.61
C VAL A 85 -0.01 -17.24 9.72
N GLY A 86 0.12 -18.48 10.11
CA GLY A 86 -0.97 -19.48 10.15
C GLY A 86 -0.84 -20.57 9.09
N GLY A 87 0.37 -20.72 8.52
CA GLY A 87 0.70 -21.75 7.55
C GLY A 87 0.03 -21.52 6.19
N ARG A 88 0.10 -22.57 5.36
CA ARG A 88 -0.57 -22.57 4.04
C ARG A 88 -2.09 -22.51 4.15
N THR A 89 -2.66 -22.98 5.26
CA THR A 89 -4.10 -22.96 5.49
C THR A 89 -4.63 -21.54 5.43
N TYR A 90 -4.03 -20.62 6.18
CA TYR A 90 -4.44 -19.22 6.17
C TYR A 90 -4.28 -18.55 4.80
N LEU A 91 -3.21 -18.85 4.07
CA LEU A 91 -3.01 -18.32 2.70
C LEU A 91 -4.06 -18.89 1.73
N ASN A 92 -4.44 -20.17 1.87
CA ASN A 92 -5.52 -20.76 1.08
C ASN A 92 -6.87 -20.10 1.41
N GLU A 93 -7.19 -19.92 2.69
CA GLU A 93 -8.41 -19.22 3.12
C GLU A 93 -8.50 -17.82 2.48
N LEU A 94 -7.42 -17.05 2.51
CA LEU A 94 -7.36 -15.75 1.83
C LEU A 94 -7.57 -15.86 0.32
N ALA A 95 -6.88 -16.80 -0.32
CA ALA A 95 -6.88 -16.91 -1.78
C ALA A 95 -8.20 -17.48 -2.33
N THR A 96 -8.88 -18.36 -1.62
CA THR A 96 -10.05 -19.10 -2.14
C THR A 96 -11.34 -18.77 -1.43
N GLU A 97 -11.33 -18.63 -0.12
CA GLU A 97 -12.55 -18.59 0.70
C GLU A 97 -12.93 -17.16 1.10
N PHE A 98 -11.95 -16.25 1.20
CA PHE A 98 -12.25 -14.90 1.67
C PHE A 98 -13.16 -14.16 0.67
N PRO A 99 -14.36 -13.72 1.09
CA PRO A 99 -15.30 -13.05 0.20
C PRO A 99 -14.81 -11.63 -0.13
N VAL A 100 -14.68 -11.33 -1.42
CA VAL A 100 -14.34 -9.99 -1.91
C VAL A 100 -15.47 -9.50 -2.79
N PHE A 101 -16.22 -8.51 -2.33
CA PHE A 101 -17.38 -7.96 -3.03
C PHE A 101 -17.10 -6.63 -3.76
N GLY A 102 -15.98 -5.99 -3.43
CA GLY A 102 -15.57 -4.70 -3.97
C GLY A 102 -14.29 -4.75 -4.79
N GLY A 103 -14.01 -3.66 -5.49
CA GLY A 103 -12.74 -3.50 -6.19
C GLY A 103 -11.57 -3.20 -5.25
N LEU A 104 -10.35 -3.46 -5.72
CA LEU A 104 -9.10 -3.20 -4.99
C LEU A 104 -9.04 -1.77 -4.43
N GLU A 105 -9.40 -0.77 -5.22
CA GLU A 105 -9.33 0.65 -4.84
C GLU A 105 -10.13 0.98 -3.58
N GLN A 106 -11.28 0.33 -3.40
CA GLN A 106 -12.11 0.54 -2.22
C GLN A 106 -11.40 0.04 -0.96
N TYR A 107 -10.85 -1.18 -1.00
CA TYR A 107 -10.17 -1.77 0.15
C TYR A 107 -8.84 -1.09 0.45
N LEU A 108 -8.07 -0.74 -0.59
CA LEU A 108 -6.83 0.03 -0.42
C LEU A 108 -7.09 1.36 0.29
N ARG A 109 -8.17 2.06 -0.06
CA ARG A 109 -8.54 3.31 0.61
C ARG A 109 -8.80 3.11 2.10
N PHE A 110 -9.45 2.01 2.51
CA PHE A 110 -9.70 1.72 3.92
C PHE A 110 -8.40 1.39 4.66
N VAL A 111 -7.54 0.55 4.08
CA VAL A 111 -6.23 0.20 4.65
C VAL A 111 -5.35 1.44 4.82
N LEU A 112 -5.20 2.25 3.78
CA LEU A 112 -4.41 3.48 3.81
C LEU A 112 -4.97 4.51 4.78
N HIS A 113 -6.30 4.67 4.85
CA HIS A 113 -6.95 5.58 5.78
C HIS A 113 -6.69 5.19 7.25
N ALA A 114 -6.77 3.89 7.57
CA ALA A 114 -6.42 3.38 8.89
C ALA A 114 -4.92 3.59 9.20
N TRP A 115 -4.05 3.35 8.22
CA TRP A 115 -2.61 3.57 8.35
C TRP A 115 -2.26 5.04 8.63
N TYR A 116 -2.79 6.00 7.86
CA TYR A 116 -2.53 7.42 8.11
C TYR A 116 -3.00 7.86 9.50
N ARG A 117 -4.14 7.34 9.98
CA ARG A 117 -4.58 7.61 11.35
C ARG A 117 -3.61 7.08 12.40
N ARG A 118 -3.03 5.89 12.20
CA ARG A 118 -1.99 5.36 13.08
C ARG A 118 -0.75 6.24 13.06
N ARG A 119 -0.31 6.67 11.86
CA ARG A 119 0.85 7.57 11.71
C ARG A 119 0.62 8.91 12.41
N LEU A 120 -0.56 9.48 12.32
CA LEU A 120 -0.90 10.72 13.04
C LEU A 120 -0.86 10.52 14.56
N ILE A 121 -1.35 9.41 15.07
CA ILE A 121 -1.28 9.08 16.51
C ILE A 121 0.18 8.95 16.96
N GLU A 122 1.01 8.23 16.20
CA GLU A 122 2.43 8.07 16.47
C GLU A 122 3.18 9.41 16.49
N VAL A 123 2.97 10.24 15.46
CA VAL A 123 3.59 11.56 15.36
C VAL A 123 3.09 12.49 16.47
N SER A 124 1.82 12.42 16.85
CA SER A 124 1.29 13.19 17.99
C SER A 124 2.00 12.84 19.30
N GLY A 125 2.28 11.54 19.51
CA GLY A 125 3.06 11.09 20.67
C GLY A 125 4.51 11.59 20.63
N HIS A 126 5.11 11.60 19.44
CA HIS A 126 6.46 12.12 19.25
C HIS A 126 6.53 13.65 19.49
N ILE A 127 5.56 14.41 18.98
CA ILE A 127 5.44 15.86 19.25
C ILE A 127 5.26 16.13 20.73
N ALA A 128 4.44 15.32 21.41
CA ALA A 128 4.30 15.46 22.86
C ALA A 128 5.63 15.21 23.59
N ALA A 129 6.40 14.19 23.19
CA ALA A 129 7.72 13.93 23.76
C ALA A 129 8.70 15.09 23.53
N ILE A 130 8.72 15.69 22.34
CA ILE A 130 9.52 16.90 22.04
C ILE A 130 9.14 18.06 22.97
N ALA A 131 7.83 18.25 23.22
CA ALA A 131 7.36 19.33 24.08
C ALA A 131 7.69 19.15 25.58
N TYR A 132 7.98 17.92 26.02
CA TYR A 132 8.45 17.63 27.38
C TYR A 132 9.98 17.67 27.53
N ASP A 133 10.71 17.83 26.41
CA ASP A 133 12.17 17.93 26.45
C ASP A 133 12.62 19.33 26.85
N GLU A 134 13.04 19.46 28.12
CA GLU A 134 13.48 20.74 28.70
C GLU A 134 14.91 21.13 28.27
N GLU A 135 15.68 20.22 27.61
CA GLU A 135 17.05 20.50 27.13
C GLU A 135 17.04 21.24 25.78
N SER A 136 15.98 21.12 25.02
CA SER A 136 15.81 21.76 23.71
C SER A 136 15.29 23.18 23.81
N THR A 137 15.76 24.08 22.93
CA THR A 137 15.16 25.43 22.85
C THR A 137 13.76 25.35 22.21
N LEU A 138 12.94 26.38 22.47
CA LEU A 138 11.59 26.47 21.89
C LEU A 138 11.62 26.40 20.37
N GLU A 139 12.58 27.09 19.73
CA GLU A 139 12.73 27.12 18.27
C GLU A 139 13.06 25.72 17.73
N GLN A 140 13.96 24.99 18.39
CA GLN A 140 14.29 23.61 18.01
C GLN A 140 13.09 22.68 18.16
N SER A 141 12.35 22.79 19.26
CA SER A 141 11.16 21.98 19.50
C SER A 141 10.08 22.24 18.44
N LEU A 142 9.83 23.50 18.07
CA LEU A 142 8.88 23.86 17.01
C LEU A 142 9.34 23.31 15.66
N GLN A 143 10.60 23.46 15.29
CA GLN A 143 11.15 22.94 14.04
C GLN A 143 10.98 21.43 13.95
N HIS A 144 11.33 20.68 15.00
CA HIS A 144 11.18 19.22 15.03
C HIS A 144 9.71 18.77 14.91
N ALA A 145 8.79 19.50 15.57
CA ALA A 145 7.36 19.22 15.46
C ALA A 145 6.82 19.46 14.04
N GLU A 146 7.22 20.55 13.39
CA GLU A 146 6.87 20.84 11.99
C GLU A 146 7.41 19.77 11.03
N GLU A 147 8.69 19.38 11.18
CA GLU A 147 9.30 18.32 10.37
C GLU A 147 8.57 16.98 10.54
N ALA A 148 8.17 16.63 11.76
CA ALA A 148 7.46 15.40 12.04
C ALA A 148 6.07 15.37 11.35
N LEU A 149 5.33 16.46 11.38
CA LEU A 149 4.05 16.60 10.67
C LEU A 149 4.23 16.61 9.15
N LEU A 150 5.25 17.31 8.66
CA LEU A 150 5.52 17.42 7.22
C LEU A 150 5.80 16.04 6.60
N ARG A 151 6.52 15.16 7.29
CA ARG A 151 6.78 13.79 6.83
C ARG A 151 5.48 13.01 6.58
N VAL A 152 4.50 13.09 7.46
CA VAL A 152 3.21 12.40 7.29
C VAL A 152 2.45 12.94 6.06
N THR A 153 2.47 14.25 5.86
CA THR A 153 1.80 14.88 4.69
C THR A 153 2.52 14.59 3.38
N GLN A 154 3.84 14.52 3.39
CA GLN A 154 4.63 14.15 2.21
C GLN A 154 4.38 12.69 1.80
N ASP A 155 4.39 11.75 2.74
CA ASP A 155 4.06 10.34 2.48
C ASP A 155 2.66 10.21 1.84
N HIS A 156 1.67 10.97 2.33
CA HIS A 156 0.34 11.00 1.75
C HIS A 156 0.34 11.54 0.32
N ASN A 157 1.05 12.66 0.08
CA ASN A 157 1.09 13.30 -1.22
C ASN A 157 1.85 12.47 -2.26
N LEU A 158 2.93 11.77 -1.87
CA LEU A 158 3.68 10.88 -2.75
C LEU A 158 2.82 9.70 -3.24
N LEU A 159 2.08 9.05 -2.34
CA LEU A 159 1.18 7.96 -2.71
C LEU A 159 0.02 8.43 -3.60
N GLN A 160 -0.52 9.62 -3.35
CA GLN A 160 -1.54 10.25 -4.20
C GLN A 160 -0.96 10.67 -5.56
N GLY A 161 0.23 11.26 -5.58
CA GLY A 161 0.91 11.71 -6.81
C GLY A 161 1.27 10.55 -7.74
N ALA A 162 1.81 9.46 -7.20
CA ALA A 162 2.11 8.25 -7.97
C ALA A 162 0.86 7.65 -8.60
N ARG A 163 -0.28 7.68 -7.90
CA ARG A 163 -1.57 7.25 -8.43
C ARG A 163 -2.02 8.12 -9.61
N LEU A 164 -1.98 9.45 -9.47
CA LEU A 164 -2.40 10.39 -10.51
C LEU A 164 -1.56 10.26 -11.77
N ILE A 165 -0.23 10.09 -11.62
CA ILE A 165 0.68 9.88 -12.76
C ILE A 165 0.35 8.58 -13.47
N LYS A 166 0.16 7.47 -12.74
CA LYS A 166 -0.16 6.16 -13.32
C LYS A 166 -1.51 6.18 -14.04
N GLU A 167 -2.54 6.77 -13.44
CA GLU A 167 -3.85 6.96 -14.07
C GLU A 167 -3.74 7.82 -15.34
N GLY A 168 -2.96 8.89 -15.30
CA GLY A 168 -2.70 9.75 -16.46
C GLY A 168 -1.98 9.02 -17.59
N VAL A 169 -0.95 8.25 -17.27
CA VAL A 169 -0.20 7.41 -18.25
C VAL A 169 -1.12 6.35 -18.85
N LYS A 170 -1.91 5.66 -18.04
CA LYS A 170 -2.86 4.63 -18.53
C LYS A 170 -3.89 5.25 -19.47
N ALA A 171 -4.50 6.36 -19.09
CA ALA A 171 -5.46 7.07 -19.93
C ALA A 171 -4.83 7.57 -21.24
N PHE A 172 -3.57 8.01 -21.21
CA PHE A 172 -2.81 8.39 -22.40
C PHE A 172 -2.61 7.19 -23.35
N TRP A 173 -2.19 6.03 -22.81
CA TRP A 173 -1.99 4.82 -23.61
C TRP A 173 -3.28 4.26 -24.19
N GLU A 174 -4.37 4.22 -23.42
CA GLU A 174 -5.69 3.81 -23.90
C GLU A 174 -6.17 4.71 -25.04
N LYS A 175 -5.98 6.02 -24.90
CA LYS A 175 -6.31 6.98 -25.97
C LYS A 175 -5.40 6.83 -27.19
N HIS A 176 -4.12 6.52 -26.98
CA HIS A 176 -3.17 6.28 -28.06
C HIS A 176 -3.50 5.00 -28.84
N GLN A 177 -3.89 3.91 -28.16
CA GLN A 177 -4.36 2.69 -28.80
C GLN A 177 -5.62 2.92 -29.63
N GLN A 178 -6.64 3.61 -29.06
CA GLN A 178 -7.86 3.99 -29.79
C GLN A 178 -7.54 4.81 -31.05
N TYR A 179 -6.42 5.51 -31.03
CA TYR A 179 -5.88 6.26 -32.16
C TYR A 179 -5.31 5.36 -33.25
N LEU A 180 -4.52 4.38 -32.83
CA LEU A 180 -3.91 3.39 -33.74
C LEU A 180 -4.98 2.48 -34.37
N ASP A 181 -6.02 2.14 -33.61
CA ASP A 181 -7.15 1.31 -34.04
C ASP A 181 -8.18 2.09 -34.91
N GLY A 182 -7.93 3.37 -35.19
CA GLY A 182 -8.79 4.22 -36.05
C GLY A 182 -10.15 4.60 -35.45
N THR A 183 -10.37 4.34 -34.15
CA THR A 183 -11.62 4.66 -33.44
C THR A 183 -11.71 6.12 -32.99
N LEU A 184 -10.58 6.84 -32.96
CA LEU A 184 -10.49 8.28 -32.67
C LEU A 184 -9.86 9.04 -33.82
N SER A 185 -10.55 10.07 -34.36
CA SER A 185 -10.01 10.91 -35.43
C SER A 185 -9.12 12.04 -34.86
N ARG A 186 -8.16 12.49 -35.68
CA ARG A 186 -7.18 13.55 -35.33
C ARG A 186 -7.79 14.89 -34.91
N GLU A 187 -9.00 15.19 -35.36
CA GLU A 187 -9.61 16.51 -35.17
C GLU A 187 -10.02 16.85 -33.73
N LYS A 188 -10.03 15.87 -32.81
CA LYS A 188 -10.38 16.10 -31.39
C LYS A 188 -9.17 16.36 -30.45
N GLN A 189 -7.98 16.59 -31.00
CA GLN A 189 -6.75 16.66 -30.23
C GLN A 189 -6.29 18.07 -29.81
N PHE A 190 -7.01 19.13 -30.21
CA PHE A 190 -6.69 20.45 -29.74
C PHE A 190 -7.31 20.67 -28.36
N LEU A 191 -6.48 20.51 -27.31
CA LEU A 191 -6.75 21.16 -26.03
C LEU A 191 -6.74 22.67 -26.32
N PRO A 192 -7.81 23.41 -25.98
CA PRO A 192 -7.73 24.85 -26.03
C PRO A 192 -6.62 25.31 -25.09
N THR A 193 -5.57 25.88 -25.67
CA THR A 193 -4.57 26.54 -24.86
C THR A 193 -5.22 27.76 -24.21
N PRO A 194 -4.98 28.03 -22.92
CA PRO A 194 -5.59 29.15 -22.22
C PRO A 194 -5.06 30.53 -22.68
N PHE A 195 -4.32 30.56 -23.81
CA PHE A 195 -3.78 31.78 -24.43
C PHE A 195 -4.24 31.83 -25.89
N GLY A 196 -5.45 32.27 -26.07
CA GLY A 196 -6.04 32.68 -27.33
C GLY A 196 -6.61 34.07 -27.16
#